data_f2b817a0f813c865be8e83fe3bb12bf8
#
_entry.id   f2b817a0f813c865be8e83fe3bb12bf8
#
_cell.length_a   1.000
_cell.length_b   1.000
_cell.length_c   1.000
_cell.angle_alpha   90.00
_cell.angle_beta   90.00
_cell.angle_gamma   90.00
#
_symmetry.space_group_name_H-M   'P 1'
#
loop_
_entity.id
_entity.type
_entity.pdbx_description
1 polymer ?
#
loop_
_entity_poly.entity_id
_entity_poly.type
_entity_poly.pdbx_seq_one_letter_code
_entity_poly.pdbx_strand_id
1 'polypeptide(L)'
;SVVGEPFTQWVVEDRFLAGRPDWHAVGVEFVGDVEPYERMKLRLLNGAHSTLAYLGYLAGHPTIAAAANDDRLRAVARGVMAESAATLDGPAGVDLERYRESLIARFRNAALPHTTAQVAMDGSQKLPQRLLAPLRARLAAGREVRLLSLAVAGWMRFAMGKDERDRQSHDIAVAVRPHLDSIARRFDASVKVAEIPPGPPV
;
A
#
# COMPACT_ATOMS: atom_id res chain seq x y z
N SER A 1 10.37 -22.46 15.22
CA SER A 1 11.16 -21.42 14.55
C SER A 1 10.23 -20.52 13.75
N VAL A 2 10.48 -19.24 13.78
CA VAL A 2 9.76 -18.25 12.97
C VAL A 2 10.66 -17.91 11.78
N VAL A 3 10.13 -18.04 10.57
CA VAL A 3 10.83 -17.62 9.35
C VAL A 3 10.61 -16.12 9.17
N GLY A 4 11.69 -15.36 9.05
CA GLY A 4 11.66 -13.91 8.85
C GLY A 4 12.67 -13.46 7.80
N GLU A 5 12.58 -12.20 7.42
CA GLU A 5 13.57 -11.56 6.53
C GLU A 5 14.85 -11.22 7.32
N PRO A 6 16.02 -11.24 6.67
CA PRO A 6 17.28 -10.78 7.30
C PRO A 6 17.35 -9.24 7.39
N PHE A 7 16.22 -8.58 7.33
CA PHE A 7 16.08 -7.12 7.39
C PHE A 7 15.68 -6.71 8.80
N THR A 8 16.44 -5.79 9.39
CA THR A 8 16.13 -5.20 10.69
C THR A 8 16.08 -3.68 10.55
N GLN A 9 15.00 -3.10 10.99
CA GLN A 9 14.87 -1.67 11.20
C GLN A 9 14.04 -1.45 12.46
N TRP A 10 14.68 -0.93 13.49
CA TRP A 10 14.03 -0.62 14.76
C TRP A 10 14.35 0.82 15.13
N VAL A 11 13.36 1.68 14.98
CA VAL A 11 13.45 3.11 15.28
C VAL A 11 12.67 3.39 16.56
N VAL A 12 13.27 4.13 17.48
CA VAL A 12 12.69 4.44 18.79
C VAL A 12 12.87 5.94 19.07
N GLU A 13 11.83 6.58 19.59
CA GLU A 13 11.97 7.96 20.08
C GLU A 13 12.88 8.04 21.31
N ASP A 14 13.85 8.96 21.28
CA ASP A 14 14.79 9.18 22.39
C ASP A 14 14.15 10.01 23.51
N ARG A 15 13.13 9.45 24.16
CA ARG A 15 12.37 10.07 25.27
C ARG A 15 12.33 9.17 26.49
N PHE A 16 13.48 8.94 27.08
CA PHE A 16 13.61 8.08 28.28
C PHE A 16 13.65 8.91 29.55
N LEU A 17 12.80 8.59 30.53
CA LEU A 17 12.72 9.30 31.82
C LEU A 17 13.82 8.91 32.81
N ALA A 18 14.33 7.68 32.72
CA ALA A 18 15.26 7.10 33.72
C ALA A 18 16.55 6.54 33.09
N GLY A 19 17.05 7.19 32.05
CA GLY A 19 18.19 6.71 31.29
C GLY A 19 17.79 5.79 30.13
N ARG A 20 18.68 5.70 29.14
CA ARG A 20 18.46 4.98 27.87
C ARG A 20 19.26 3.69 27.88
N PRO A 21 18.64 2.55 27.51
CA PRO A 21 19.38 1.31 27.27
C PRO A 21 20.33 1.42 26.08
N ASP A 22 21.41 0.63 26.11
CA ASP A 22 22.47 0.65 25.09
C ASP A 22 22.07 -0.08 23.78
N TRP A 23 20.82 0.04 23.36
CA TRP A 23 20.28 -0.66 22.21
C TRP A 23 20.86 -0.24 20.88
N HIS A 24 21.47 0.95 20.81
CA HIS A 24 22.20 1.39 19.60
C HIS A 24 23.36 0.41 19.27
N ALA A 25 23.95 -0.25 20.27
CA ALA A 25 24.99 -1.24 20.06
C ALA A 25 24.51 -2.49 19.29
N VAL A 26 23.20 -2.73 19.25
CA VAL A 26 22.57 -3.83 18.50
C VAL A 26 21.73 -3.33 17.32
N GLY A 27 21.92 -2.09 16.89
CA GLY A 27 21.34 -1.53 15.66
C GLY A 27 20.02 -0.81 15.83
N VAL A 28 19.59 -0.46 17.06
CA VAL A 28 18.44 0.41 17.27
C VAL A 28 18.81 1.85 16.91
N GLU A 29 17.99 2.47 16.09
CA GLU A 29 18.10 3.88 15.71
C GLU A 29 17.25 4.73 16.66
N PHE A 30 17.91 5.61 17.44
CA PHE A 30 17.23 6.58 18.29
C PHE A 30 17.05 7.89 17.56
N VAL A 31 15.83 8.41 17.55
CA VAL A 31 15.45 9.63 16.83
C VAL A 31 14.65 10.57 17.72
N GLY A 32 14.63 11.85 17.37
CA GLY A 32 13.81 12.83 18.09
C GLY A 32 12.31 12.72 17.79
N ASP A 33 11.95 12.19 16.60
CA ASP A 33 10.58 12.01 16.14
C ASP A 33 10.48 10.78 15.23
N VAL A 34 9.62 9.83 15.57
CA VAL A 34 9.40 8.60 14.77
C VAL A 34 8.38 8.79 13.66
N GLU A 35 7.59 9.87 13.68
CA GLU A 35 6.48 10.07 12.75
C GLU A 35 6.92 10.03 11.26
N PRO A 36 8.06 10.64 10.85
CA PRO A 36 8.55 10.54 9.47
C PRO A 36 8.82 9.09 9.02
N TYR A 37 9.36 8.26 9.90
CA TYR A 37 9.62 6.84 9.62
C TYR A 37 8.32 6.04 9.52
N GLU A 38 7.38 6.30 10.41
CA GLU A 38 6.07 5.66 10.40
C GLU A 38 5.31 6.00 9.12
N ARG A 39 5.23 7.28 8.75
CA ARG A 39 4.60 7.75 7.51
C ARG A 39 5.25 7.13 6.28
N MET A 40 6.58 7.08 6.23
CA MET A 40 7.33 6.45 5.15
C MET A 40 6.94 4.97 5.00
N LYS A 41 6.99 4.20 6.11
CA LYS A 41 6.59 2.79 6.10
C LYS A 41 5.14 2.60 5.68
N LEU A 42 4.21 3.37 6.25
CA LEU A 42 2.78 3.24 5.96
C LEU A 42 2.47 3.54 4.50
N ARG A 43 3.01 4.60 3.94
CA ARG A 43 2.69 5.04 2.57
C ARG A 43 3.47 4.27 1.51
N LEU A 44 4.73 3.94 1.73
CA LEU A 44 5.55 3.25 0.74
C LEU A 44 5.43 1.73 0.87
N LEU A 45 5.84 1.14 2.00
CA LEU A 45 5.81 -0.31 2.17
C LEU A 45 4.37 -0.82 2.22
N ASN A 46 3.58 -0.34 3.17
CA ASN A 46 2.24 -0.88 3.41
C ASN A 46 1.25 -0.48 2.31
N GLY A 47 1.40 0.70 1.69
CA GLY A 47 0.61 1.14 0.54
C GLY A 47 0.83 0.26 -0.68
N ALA A 48 2.09 0.02 -1.06
CA ALA A 48 2.44 -0.86 -2.17
C ALA A 48 2.04 -2.32 -1.89
N HIS A 49 2.22 -2.80 -0.65
CA HIS A 49 1.79 -4.14 -0.24
C HIS A 49 0.28 -4.34 -0.40
N SER A 50 -0.52 -3.37 0.03
CA SER A 50 -1.99 -3.39 -0.16
C SER A 50 -2.35 -3.34 -1.65
N THR A 51 -1.66 -2.53 -2.45
CA THR A 51 -1.86 -2.43 -3.90
C THR A 51 -1.62 -3.78 -4.58
N LEU A 52 -0.47 -4.41 -4.30
CA LEU A 52 -0.14 -5.74 -4.83
C LEU A 52 -1.13 -6.81 -4.37
N ALA A 53 -1.63 -6.71 -3.13
CA ALA A 53 -2.62 -7.64 -2.61
C ALA A 53 -3.95 -7.57 -3.36
N TYR A 54 -4.52 -6.37 -3.52
CA TYR A 54 -5.81 -6.22 -4.20
C TYR A 54 -5.72 -6.51 -5.69
N LEU A 55 -4.80 -5.87 -6.38
CA LEU A 55 -4.66 -6.05 -7.83
C LEU A 55 -4.13 -7.44 -8.18
N GLY A 56 -3.22 -7.98 -7.38
CA GLY A 56 -2.71 -9.34 -7.54
C GLY A 56 -3.80 -10.39 -7.34
N TYR A 57 -4.63 -10.25 -6.31
CA TYR A 57 -5.77 -11.12 -6.09
C TYR A 57 -6.74 -11.11 -7.27
N LEU A 58 -7.10 -9.92 -7.76
CA LEU A 58 -7.99 -9.76 -8.91
C LEU A 58 -7.38 -10.29 -10.22
N ALA A 59 -6.05 -10.29 -10.33
CA ALA A 59 -5.33 -10.86 -11.46
C ALA A 59 -5.06 -12.37 -11.32
N GLY A 60 -5.52 -13.01 -10.23
CA GLY A 60 -5.35 -14.45 -9.99
C GLY A 60 -3.99 -14.86 -9.42
N HIS A 61 -3.18 -13.91 -8.94
CA HIS A 61 -1.90 -14.25 -8.29
C HIS A 61 -2.12 -14.68 -6.84
N PRO A 62 -1.68 -15.88 -6.44
CA PRO A 62 -1.93 -16.42 -5.11
C PRO A 62 -1.09 -15.75 -4.01
N THR A 63 0.07 -15.20 -4.35
CA THR A 63 1.01 -14.61 -3.39
C THR A 63 1.47 -13.21 -3.81
N ILE A 64 1.92 -12.44 -2.82
CA ILE A 64 2.53 -11.11 -3.06
C ILE A 64 3.76 -11.23 -3.96
N ALA A 65 4.57 -12.28 -3.78
CA ALA A 65 5.74 -12.50 -4.63
C ALA A 65 5.35 -12.77 -6.08
N ALA A 66 4.30 -13.57 -6.33
CA ALA A 66 3.79 -13.79 -7.68
C ALA A 66 3.29 -12.48 -8.31
N ALA A 67 2.51 -11.68 -7.56
CA ALA A 67 2.04 -10.38 -8.01
C ALA A 67 3.20 -9.39 -8.29
N ALA A 68 4.22 -9.35 -7.44
CA ALA A 68 5.38 -8.47 -7.61
C ALA A 68 6.32 -8.91 -8.74
N ASN A 69 6.25 -10.16 -9.16
CA ASN A 69 6.99 -10.67 -10.33
C ASN A 69 6.23 -10.45 -11.65
N ASP A 70 4.95 -10.12 -11.65
CA ASP A 70 4.24 -9.59 -12.82
C ASP A 70 4.72 -8.16 -13.10
N ASP A 71 5.26 -7.93 -14.31
CA ASP A 71 5.86 -6.65 -14.69
C ASP A 71 4.87 -5.48 -14.62
N ARG A 72 3.59 -5.73 -14.94
CA ARG A 72 2.53 -4.71 -14.93
C ARG A 72 2.18 -4.31 -13.50
N LEU A 73 1.97 -5.29 -12.63
CA LEU A 73 1.64 -5.04 -11.22
C LEU A 73 2.82 -4.40 -10.48
N ARG A 74 4.05 -4.82 -10.80
CA ARG A 74 5.27 -4.19 -10.28
C ARG A 74 5.38 -2.73 -10.70
N ALA A 75 5.09 -2.42 -11.96
CA ALA A 75 5.08 -1.04 -12.45
C ALA A 75 4.03 -0.18 -11.72
N VAL A 76 2.82 -0.72 -11.47
CA VAL A 76 1.79 -0.04 -10.67
C VAL A 76 2.26 0.19 -9.24
N ALA A 77 2.85 -0.82 -8.60
CA ALA A 77 3.37 -0.69 -7.22
C ALA A 77 4.46 0.40 -7.12
N ARG A 78 5.41 0.43 -8.07
CA ARG A 78 6.42 1.48 -8.17
C ARG A 78 5.79 2.87 -8.32
N GLY A 79 4.79 2.99 -9.16
CA GLY A 79 4.10 4.24 -9.40
C GLY A 79 3.29 4.72 -8.18
N VAL A 80 2.59 3.82 -7.48
CA VAL A 80 1.92 4.13 -6.20
C VAL A 80 2.92 4.63 -5.17
N MET A 81 4.08 3.97 -5.06
CA MET A 81 5.15 4.45 -4.19
C MET A 81 5.71 5.81 -4.62
N ALA A 82 5.85 6.08 -5.92
CA ALA A 82 6.30 7.37 -6.42
C ALA A 82 5.30 8.49 -6.12
N GLU A 83 4.00 8.24 -6.37
CA GLU A 83 2.94 9.19 -6.02
C GLU A 83 2.90 9.44 -4.50
N SER A 84 3.07 8.40 -3.68
CA SER A 84 3.08 8.51 -2.22
C SER A 84 4.32 9.23 -1.68
N ALA A 85 5.50 8.92 -2.22
CA ALA A 85 6.77 9.53 -1.81
C ALA A 85 6.76 11.06 -1.97
N ALA A 86 6.11 11.56 -3.03
CA ALA A 86 5.95 12.99 -3.26
C ALA A 86 5.09 13.73 -2.20
N THR A 87 4.54 13.00 -1.24
CA THR A 87 3.76 13.54 -0.10
C THR A 87 4.49 13.39 1.23
N LEU A 88 5.75 12.97 1.20
CA LEU A 88 6.56 12.71 2.38
C LEU A 88 7.68 13.73 2.49
N ASP A 89 7.79 14.34 3.65
CA ASP A 89 9.06 14.85 4.14
C ASP A 89 9.77 13.64 4.75
N GLY A 90 10.63 12.99 3.98
CA GLY A 90 11.28 11.74 4.40
C GLY A 90 12.14 11.92 5.65
N PRO A 91 12.44 10.84 6.39
CA PRO A 91 13.37 10.92 7.51
C PRO A 91 14.73 11.46 7.06
N ALA A 92 15.38 12.25 7.91
CA ALA A 92 16.69 12.84 7.59
C ALA A 92 17.72 11.74 7.23
N GLY A 93 18.42 11.94 6.13
CA GLY A 93 19.45 11.00 5.67
C GLY A 93 18.91 9.72 4.98
N VAL A 94 17.60 9.55 4.85
CA VAL A 94 17.01 8.40 4.15
C VAL A 94 16.79 8.71 2.67
N ASP A 95 17.42 7.91 1.81
CA ASP A 95 17.16 7.93 0.38
C ASP A 95 15.85 7.15 0.06
N LEU A 96 14.78 7.89 -0.20
CA LEU A 96 13.46 7.33 -0.50
C LEU A 96 13.45 6.50 -1.79
N GLU A 97 14.28 6.83 -2.80
CA GLU A 97 14.35 6.05 -4.04
C GLU A 97 14.96 4.68 -3.78
N ARG A 98 16.11 4.66 -3.12
CA ARG A 98 16.77 3.42 -2.72
C ARG A 98 15.87 2.57 -1.80
N TYR A 99 15.14 3.21 -0.90
CA TYR A 99 14.18 2.53 -0.05
C TYR A 99 13.07 1.86 -0.87
N ARG A 100 12.46 2.55 -1.84
CA ARG A 100 11.42 2.00 -2.71
C ARG A 100 11.91 0.79 -3.51
N GLU A 101 13.10 0.87 -4.09
CA GLU A 101 13.66 -0.27 -4.84
C GLU A 101 13.96 -1.47 -3.93
N SER A 102 14.43 -1.23 -2.71
CA SER A 102 14.60 -2.30 -1.73
C SER A 102 13.28 -3.00 -1.37
N LEU A 103 12.18 -2.25 -1.29
CA LEU A 103 10.85 -2.81 -1.04
C LEU A 103 10.37 -3.70 -2.19
N ILE A 104 10.60 -3.28 -3.43
CA ILE A 104 10.26 -4.10 -4.61
C ILE A 104 11.06 -5.42 -4.58
N ALA A 105 12.35 -5.36 -4.26
CA ALA A 105 13.17 -6.57 -4.15
C ALA A 105 12.63 -7.53 -3.07
N ARG A 106 12.21 -6.99 -1.91
CA ARG A 106 11.61 -7.76 -0.82
C ARG A 106 10.27 -8.38 -1.22
N PHE A 107 9.37 -7.64 -1.88
CA PHE A 107 8.08 -8.17 -2.33
C PHE A 107 8.24 -9.33 -3.33
N ARG A 108 9.30 -9.34 -4.11
CA ARG A 108 9.61 -10.40 -5.07
C ARG A 108 10.15 -11.68 -4.44
N ASN A 109 10.48 -11.66 -3.16
CA ASN A 109 11.05 -12.80 -2.45
C ASN A 109 10.00 -13.91 -2.25
N ALA A 110 10.12 -14.99 -3.02
CA ALA A 110 9.21 -16.14 -2.97
C ALA A 110 9.36 -16.99 -1.70
N ALA A 111 10.41 -16.80 -0.91
CA ALA A 111 10.58 -17.50 0.38
C ALA A 111 9.58 -17.03 1.44
N LEU A 112 8.90 -15.89 1.22
CA LEU A 112 7.86 -15.36 2.10
C LEU A 112 6.48 -15.67 1.50
N PRO A 113 5.76 -16.70 1.99
CA PRO A 113 4.50 -17.16 1.40
C PRO A 113 3.29 -16.28 1.82
N HIS A 114 3.43 -14.96 1.77
CA HIS A 114 2.32 -14.06 2.05
C HIS A 114 1.28 -14.13 0.92
N THR A 115 0.08 -14.65 1.20
CA THR A 115 -0.98 -14.72 0.21
C THR A 115 -1.60 -13.36 -0.04
N THR A 116 -2.01 -13.09 -1.28
CA THR A 116 -2.72 -11.85 -1.64
C THR A 116 -4.01 -11.70 -0.86
N ALA A 117 -4.77 -12.80 -0.67
CA ALA A 117 -6.00 -12.81 0.11
C ALA A 117 -5.79 -12.41 1.57
N GLN A 118 -4.75 -12.94 2.24
CA GLN A 118 -4.44 -12.61 3.63
C GLN A 118 -4.03 -11.15 3.80
N VAL A 119 -3.19 -10.62 2.91
CA VAL A 119 -2.75 -9.23 2.97
C VAL A 119 -3.88 -8.25 2.65
N ALA A 120 -4.84 -8.66 1.81
CA ALA A 120 -6.02 -7.88 1.44
C ALA A 120 -7.05 -7.70 2.56
N MET A 121 -6.96 -8.48 3.65
CA MET A 121 -7.89 -8.37 4.78
C MET A 121 -7.82 -6.99 5.46
N ASP A 122 -8.90 -6.61 6.13
CA ASP A 122 -9.04 -5.37 6.93
C ASP A 122 -8.79 -4.08 6.12
N GLY A 123 -9.16 -4.07 4.85
CA GLY A 123 -8.92 -2.95 3.94
C GLY A 123 -9.49 -1.63 4.45
N SER A 124 -10.72 -1.62 4.96
CA SER A 124 -11.37 -0.42 5.50
C SER A 124 -10.59 0.26 6.62
N GLN A 125 -9.87 -0.52 7.44
CA GLN A 125 -9.02 0.00 8.51
C GLN A 125 -7.63 0.41 8.02
N LYS A 126 -7.12 -0.28 7.00
CA LYS A 126 -5.74 -0.10 6.50
C LYS A 126 -5.62 1.04 5.47
N LEU A 127 -6.60 1.18 4.57
CA LEU A 127 -6.55 2.13 3.47
C LEU A 127 -6.44 3.60 3.87
N PRO A 128 -7.12 4.09 4.93
CA PRO A 128 -7.08 5.51 5.28
C PRO A 128 -5.67 6.07 5.36
N GLN A 129 -4.77 5.40 6.05
CA GLN A 129 -3.39 5.85 6.25
C GLN A 129 -2.42 5.42 5.15
N ARG A 130 -2.72 4.31 4.42
CA ARG A 130 -1.81 3.74 3.43
C ARG A 130 -1.95 4.35 2.04
N LEU A 131 -3.20 4.57 1.60
CA LEU A 131 -3.54 5.00 0.25
C LEU A 131 -4.35 6.31 0.21
N LEU A 132 -5.34 6.48 1.10
CA LEU A 132 -6.21 7.67 1.05
C LEU A 132 -5.51 8.92 1.58
N ALA A 133 -4.64 8.82 2.58
CA ALA A 133 -3.90 9.97 3.09
C ALA A 133 -2.96 10.56 2.02
N PRO A 134 -2.06 9.80 1.35
CA PRO A 134 -1.27 10.34 0.25
C PRO A 134 -2.12 10.81 -0.94
N LEU A 135 -3.20 10.11 -1.27
CA LEU A 135 -4.12 10.51 -2.32
C LEU A 135 -4.71 11.90 -2.04
N ARG A 136 -5.23 12.13 -0.84
CA ARG A 136 -5.79 13.43 -0.42
C ARG A 136 -4.73 14.53 -0.43
N ALA A 137 -3.53 14.24 0.05
CA ALA A 137 -2.43 15.22 0.06
C ALA A 137 -2.05 15.67 -1.35
N ARG A 138 -1.98 14.73 -2.31
CA ARG A 138 -1.71 15.05 -3.71
C ARG A 138 -2.84 15.86 -4.35
N LEU A 139 -4.09 15.47 -4.10
CA LEU A 139 -5.26 16.22 -4.60
C LEU A 139 -5.28 17.65 -4.07
N ALA A 140 -5.00 17.85 -2.78
CA ALA A 140 -4.91 19.18 -2.18
C ALA A 140 -3.79 20.03 -2.82
N ALA A 141 -2.71 19.38 -3.27
CA ALA A 141 -1.60 20.02 -3.99
C ALA A 141 -1.85 20.16 -5.51
N GLY A 142 -3.04 19.82 -6.03
CA GLY A 142 -3.34 19.87 -7.46
C GLY A 142 -2.55 18.86 -8.31
N ARG A 143 -2.08 17.77 -7.72
CA ARG A 143 -1.26 16.75 -8.39
C ARG A 143 -2.09 15.55 -8.79
N GLU A 144 -1.65 14.90 -9.88
CA GLU A 144 -2.28 13.65 -10.34
C GLU A 144 -2.18 12.54 -9.29
N VAL A 145 -3.23 11.68 -9.25
CA VAL A 145 -3.39 10.55 -8.32
C VAL A 145 -3.77 9.26 -9.04
N ARG A 146 -3.34 9.12 -10.27
CA ARG A 146 -3.78 8.05 -11.18
C ARG A 146 -3.57 6.65 -10.58
N LEU A 147 -2.39 6.39 -10.06
CA LEU A 147 -2.04 5.03 -9.57
C LEU A 147 -2.54 4.79 -8.15
N LEU A 148 -2.58 5.80 -7.30
CA LEU A 148 -3.26 5.73 -6.01
C LEU A 148 -4.77 5.47 -6.18
N SER A 149 -5.41 6.12 -7.14
CA SER A 149 -6.84 5.87 -7.47
C SER A 149 -7.06 4.47 -8.00
N LEU A 150 -6.16 3.95 -8.85
CA LEU A 150 -6.22 2.56 -9.31
C LEU A 150 -6.12 1.55 -8.16
N ALA A 151 -5.23 1.78 -7.21
CA ALA A 151 -5.09 0.93 -6.03
C ALA A 151 -6.35 0.92 -5.17
N VAL A 152 -6.98 2.09 -4.98
CA VAL A 152 -8.26 2.22 -4.25
C VAL A 152 -9.39 1.52 -5.02
N ALA A 153 -9.47 1.70 -6.34
CA ALA A 153 -10.45 1.00 -7.19
C ALA A 153 -10.27 -0.52 -7.14
N GLY A 154 -9.03 -1.01 -7.09
CA GLY A 154 -8.70 -2.41 -6.88
C GLY A 154 -9.26 -2.95 -5.56
N TRP A 155 -9.09 -2.22 -4.46
CA TRP A 155 -9.71 -2.58 -3.19
C TRP A 155 -11.24 -2.65 -3.27
N MET A 156 -11.86 -1.68 -3.92
CA MET A 156 -13.32 -1.64 -4.05
C MET A 156 -13.82 -2.83 -4.85
N ARG A 157 -13.16 -3.16 -5.96
CA ARG A 157 -13.51 -4.34 -6.76
C ARG A 157 -13.29 -5.63 -5.97
N PHE A 158 -12.21 -5.72 -5.18
CA PHE A 158 -11.96 -6.83 -4.27
C PHE A 158 -13.08 -6.98 -3.22
N ALA A 159 -13.49 -5.88 -2.59
CA ALA A 159 -14.56 -5.88 -1.60
C ALA A 159 -15.91 -6.31 -2.20
N MET A 160 -16.22 -5.91 -3.43
CA MET A 160 -17.42 -6.36 -4.15
C MET A 160 -17.38 -7.85 -4.51
N GLY A 161 -16.21 -8.39 -4.88
CA GLY A 161 -16.10 -9.79 -5.36
C GLY A 161 -16.13 -10.82 -4.24
N LYS A 162 -15.93 -10.42 -2.99
CA LYS A 162 -15.94 -11.35 -1.86
C LYS A 162 -17.34 -11.75 -1.41
N ASP A 163 -18.37 -11.02 -1.86
CA ASP A 163 -19.65 -11.13 -1.19
C ASP A 163 -20.88 -11.04 -2.08
N GLU A 164 -21.09 -12.02 -2.89
CA GLU A 164 -22.47 -12.38 -3.25
C GLU A 164 -23.25 -12.95 -2.05
N ARG A 165 -22.58 -13.22 -0.92
CA ARG A 165 -23.20 -13.82 0.29
C ARG A 165 -23.20 -12.91 1.52
N ASP A 166 -22.49 -11.79 1.52
CA ASP A 166 -22.39 -10.90 2.69
C ASP A 166 -22.93 -9.50 2.37
N ARG A 167 -24.14 -9.22 2.83
CA ARG A 167 -24.86 -7.96 2.62
C ARG A 167 -24.09 -6.73 3.10
N GLN A 168 -23.18 -6.91 4.06
CA GLN A 168 -22.39 -5.83 4.64
C GLN A 168 -21.40 -5.19 3.66
N SER A 169 -20.83 -5.97 2.75
CA SER A 169 -19.96 -5.44 1.69
C SER A 169 -20.76 -4.78 0.56
N HIS A 170 -21.98 -5.19 0.33
CA HIS A 170 -22.87 -4.53 -0.61
C HIS A 170 -23.21 -3.11 -0.14
N ASP A 171 -23.47 -2.91 1.15
CA ASP A 171 -23.78 -1.62 1.73
C ASP A 171 -22.58 -0.67 1.70
N ILE A 172 -21.37 -1.16 1.92
CA ILE A 172 -20.13 -0.39 1.78
C ILE A 172 -19.90 0.00 0.31
N ALA A 173 -20.09 -0.92 -0.63
CA ALA A 173 -19.96 -0.64 -2.06
C ALA A 173 -20.98 0.40 -2.53
N VAL A 174 -22.21 0.35 -2.03
CA VAL A 174 -23.26 1.33 -2.32
C VAL A 174 -22.94 2.70 -1.71
N ALA A 175 -22.43 2.75 -0.48
CA ALA A 175 -22.05 4.00 0.18
C ALA A 175 -20.83 4.68 -0.47
N VAL A 176 -19.92 3.92 -1.06
CA VAL A 176 -18.68 4.43 -1.67
C VAL A 176 -18.87 4.77 -3.15
N ARG A 177 -19.81 4.11 -3.86
CA ARG A 177 -20.10 4.35 -5.29
C ARG A 177 -20.34 5.84 -5.63
N PRO A 178 -21.15 6.64 -4.91
CA PRO A 178 -21.33 8.06 -5.22
C PRO A 178 -20.04 8.88 -5.12
N HIS A 179 -19.16 8.52 -4.19
CA HIS A 179 -17.86 9.19 -4.06
C HIS A 179 -16.91 8.82 -5.20
N LEU A 180 -16.97 7.59 -5.71
CA LEU A 180 -16.19 7.18 -6.88
C LEU A 180 -16.69 7.81 -8.14
N ASP A 181 -18.01 7.85 -8.34
CA ASP A 181 -18.61 8.52 -9.47
C ASP A 181 -18.30 10.02 -9.46
N SER A 182 -18.19 10.63 -8.27
CA SER A 182 -17.74 12.01 -8.12
C SER A 182 -16.25 12.17 -8.44
N ILE A 183 -15.41 11.23 -7.98
CA ILE A 183 -13.99 11.21 -8.31
C ILE A 183 -13.81 10.94 -9.82
N ALA A 184 -14.50 9.96 -10.38
CA ALA A 184 -14.44 9.64 -11.80
C ALA A 184 -14.90 10.82 -12.67
N ARG A 185 -15.97 11.53 -12.31
CA ARG A 185 -16.43 12.74 -13.01
C ARG A 185 -15.48 13.93 -12.92
N ARG A 186 -14.72 14.05 -11.82
CA ARG A 186 -13.71 15.12 -11.64
C ARG A 186 -12.39 14.84 -12.35
N PHE A 187 -12.08 13.57 -12.58
CA PHE A 187 -10.84 13.12 -13.23
C PHE A 187 -11.00 12.77 -14.69
N ASP A 188 -12.03 13.36 -15.31
CA ASP A 188 -12.28 13.40 -16.74
C ASP A 188 -12.14 12.11 -17.55
N ALA A 189 -13.03 12.05 -18.45
CA ALA A 189 -13.28 11.22 -19.61
C ALA A 189 -12.08 10.74 -20.45
N SER A 190 -10.84 11.08 -20.13
CA SER A 190 -9.64 10.58 -20.82
C SER A 190 -9.13 9.23 -20.30
N VAL A 191 -9.60 8.76 -19.15
CA VAL A 191 -9.30 7.43 -18.66
C VAL A 191 -10.43 6.50 -19.09
N LYS A 192 -10.35 5.98 -20.30
CA LYS A 192 -11.05 4.74 -20.64
C LYS A 192 -10.53 3.67 -19.66
N VAL A 193 -11.34 3.31 -18.68
CA VAL A 193 -11.13 2.11 -17.87
C VAL A 193 -11.12 0.97 -18.87
N ALA A 194 -9.95 0.40 -19.13
CA ALA A 194 -9.87 -0.82 -19.92
C ALA A 194 -10.78 -1.83 -19.22
N GLU A 195 -11.72 -2.40 -19.96
CA GLU A 195 -12.62 -3.43 -19.45
C GLU A 195 -11.76 -4.52 -18.81
N ILE A 196 -11.87 -4.63 -17.50
CA ILE A 196 -11.24 -5.75 -16.78
C ILE A 196 -12.05 -6.98 -17.18
N PRO A 197 -11.42 -7.99 -17.81
CA PRO A 197 -12.14 -9.19 -18.21
C PRO A 197 -12.77 -9.85 -16.97
N PRO A 198 -13.93 -10.49 -17.10
CA PRO A 198 -14.55 -11.22 -16.00
C PRO A 198 -13.56 -12.24 -15.46
N GLY A 199 -13.44 -12.31 -14.13
CA GLY A 199 -12.60 -13.28 -13.46
C GLY A 199 -12.99 -14.72 -13.86
N PRO A 200 -12.07 -15.70 -13.73
CA PRO A 200 -12.36 -17.07 -14.07
C PRO A 200 -13.58 -17.56 -13.28
N PRO A 201 -14.41 -18.46 -13.86
CA PRO A 201 -15.53 -19.07 -13.15
C PRO A 201 -15.02 -19.83 -11.92
N VAL A 202 -15.77 -19.74 -10.83
CA VAL A 202 -15.54 -20.40 -9.54
C VAL A 202 -15.69 -21.90 -9.67
#